data_494108ee2f5216f763a0cf1699fc62b7
#
_entry.id   494108ee2f5216f763a0cf1699fc62b7
#
_cell.length_a   1.000
_cell.length_b   1.000
_cell.length_c   1.000
_cell.angle_alpha   90.00
_cell.angle_beta   90.00
_cell.angle_gamma   90.00
#
_symmetry.space_group_name_H-M   'P 1'
#
loop_
_entity.id
_entity.type
_entity.pdbx_description
1 polymer ?
#
loop_
_entity_poly.entity_id
_entity_poly.type
_entity_poly.pdbx_seq_one_letter_code
_entity_poly.pdbx_strand_id
1 'polypeptide(L)'
;SIKAAVEEAHKNDKQLLVDMIAVQDLEKRAKELDEMGADYIAVHTGYDLQAEGQSPLDSLRKVKSVIKNSKVAVAGGIKPDTIKEIVAEEPDLVIVGGGIANADDPVEAAKQCRDAIEGK
;
A
#
# COMPACT_ATOMS: atom_id res chain seq x y z
N SER A 1 16.79 -13.73 3.30
CA SER A 1 15.36 -14.01 3.29
C SER A 1 14.58 -12.88 3.97
N ILE A 2 13.30 -12.80 3.68
CA ILE A 2 12.43 -11.79 4.30
C ILE A 2 12.36 -11.99 5.81
N LYS A 3 12.27 -13.24 6.27
CA LYS A 3 12.23 -13.53 7.69
C LYS A 3 13.47 -13.01 8.42
N ALA A 4 14.65 -13.22 7.84
CA ALA A 4 15.90 -12.70 8.39
C ALA A 4 15.93 -11.16 8.42
N ALA A 5 15.39 -10.52 7.39
CA ALA A 5 15.28 -9.07 7.33
C ALA A 5 14.34 -8.53 8.42
N VAL A 6 13.22 -9.20 8.68
CA VAL A 6 12.29 -8.84 9.75
C VAL A 6 12.99 -8.92 11.10
N GLU A 7 13.68 -10.02 11.36
CA GLU A 7 14.40 -10.24 12.63
C GLU A 7 15.48 -9.17 12.85
N GLU A 8 16.24 -8.84 11.81
CA GLU A 8 17.29 -7.83 11.91
C GLU A 8 16.70 -6.42 12.11
N ALA A 9 15.62 -6.09 11.43
CA ALA A 9 14.95 -4.80 11.60
C ALA A 9 14.44 -4.64 13.04
N HIS A 10 13.77 -5.65 13.56
CA HIS A 10 13.22 -5.61 14.92
C HIS A 10 14.31 -5.57 15.99
N LYS A 11 15.41 -6.26 15.77
CA LYS A 11 16.58 -6.21 16.66
C LYS A 11 17.13 -4.79 16.80
N ASN A 12 16.99 -3.97 15.76
CA ASN A 12 17.48 -2.59 15.73
C ASN A 12 16.37 -1.56 15.95
N ASP A 13 15.20 -1.98 16.46
CA ASP A 13 14.02 -1.12 16.69
C ASP A 13 13.55 -0.42 15.42
N LYS A 14 13.62 -1.13 14.29
CA LYS A 14 13.16 -0.64 12.99
C LYS A 14 11.98 -1.45 12.49
N GLN A 15 11.25 -0.88 11.55
CA GLN A 15 10.13 -1.53 10.90
C GLN A 15 10.52 -1.97 9.50
N LEU A 16 9.90 -3.05 9.02
CA LEU A 16 10.10 -3.56 7.67
C LEU A 16 8.80 -3.51 6.88
N LEU A 17 8.84 -2.87 5.72
CA LEU A 17 7.76 -2.91 4.74
C LEU A 17 8.16 -3.86 3.63
N VAL A 18 7.27 -4.78 3.28
CA VAL A 18 7.47 -5.72 2.18
C VAL A 18 6.51 -5.35 1.05
N ASP A 19 7.07 -5.06 -0.12
CA ASP A 19 6.29 -4.71 -1.31
C ASP A 19 5.95 -5.99 -2.08
N MET A 20 4.68 -6.22 -2.32
CA MET A 20 4.20 -7.39 -3.03
C MET A 20 3.99 -7.14 -4.53
N ILE A 21 4.77 -6.25 -5.13
CA ILE A 21 4.71 -6.02 -6.56
C ILE A 21 4.97 -7.33 -7.32
N ALA A 22 4.18 -7.61 -8.35
CA ALA A 22 4.29 -8.79 -9.21
C ALA A 22 4.04 -10.14 -8.50
N VAL A 23 3.54 -10.15 -7.28
CA VAL A 23 3.13 -11.39 -6.60
C VAL A 23 1.81 -11.88 -7.21
N GLN A 24 1.77 -13.15 -7.60
CA GLN A 24 0.58 -13.72 -8.26
C GLN A 24 -0.53 -14.10 -7.27
N ASP A 25 -0.19 -14.78 -6.19
CA ASP A 25 -1.15 -15.16 -5.15
C ASP A 25 -1.00 -14.23 -3.95
N LEU A 26 -1.69 -13.10 -4.01
CA LEU A 26 -1.59 -12.05 -3.00
C LEU A 26 -2.03 -12.51 -1.62
N GLU A 27 -3.14 -13.24 -1.54
CA GLU A 27 -3.70 -13.67 -0.25
C GLU A 27 -2.77 -14.63 0.47
N LYS A 28 -2.24 -15.62 -0.25
CA LYS A 28 -1.31 -16.60 0.30
C LYS A 28 -0.03 -15.91 0.78
N ARG A 29 0.55 -15.07 -0.06
CA ARG A 29 1.81 -14.39 0.28
C ARG A 29 1.62 -13.40 1.43
N ALA A 30 0.49 -12.69 1.45
CA ALA A 30 0.17 -11.77 2.54
C ALA A 30 0.10 -12.51 3.88
N LYS A 31 -0.56 -13.67 3.93
CA LYS A 31 -0.61 -14.49 5.14
C LYS A 31 0.79 -14.92 5.60
N GLU A 32 1.62 -15.37 4.67
CA GLU A 32 3.00 -15.78 4.98
C GLU A 32 3.80 -14.61 5.59
N LEU A 33 3.71 -13.42 4.98
CA LEU A 33 4.41 -12.22 5.44
C LEU A 33 3.89 -11.75 6.80
N ASP A 34 2.58 -11.83 7.02
CA ASP A 34 1.96 -11.49 8.29
C ASP A 34 2.47 -12.40 9.41
N GLU A 35 2.56 -13.70 9.13
CA GLU A 35 3.09 -14.69 10.08
C GLU A 35 4.59 -14.51 10.35
N MET A 36 5.34 -14.03 9.37
CA MET A 36 6.77 -13.71 9.53
C MET A 36 7.02 -12.46 10.37
N GLY A 37 6.01 -11.65 10.61
CA GLY A 37 6.12 -10.44 11.41
C GLY A 37 6.47 -9.18 10.64
N ALA A 38 6.25 -9.15 9.31
CA ALA A 38 6.40 -7.90 8.54
C ALA A 38 5.52 -6.81 9.15
N ASP A 39 6.05 -5.62 9.29
CA ASP A 39 5.31 -4.51 9.91
C ASP A 39 4.28 -3.93 8.95
N TYR A 40 4.66 -3.76 7.69
CA TYR A 40 3.80 -3.29 6.62
C TYR A 40 3.88 -4.22 5.44
N ILE A 41 2.74 -4.48 4.84
CA ILE A 41 2.63 -5.23 3.58
C ILE A 41 2.07 -4.25 2.56
N ALA A 42 2.84 -3.94 1.53
CA ALA A 42 2.44 -2.99 0.50
C ALA A 42 1.82 -3.71 -0.70
N VAL A 43 0.65 -3.25 -1.11
CA VAL A 43 -0.03 -3.74 -2.29
C VAL A 43 -0.09 -2.66 -3.35
N HIS A 44 -0.12 -3.07 -4.62
CA HIS A 44 -0.30 -2.14 -5.74
C HIS A 44 -1.76 -2.14 -6.18
N THR A 45 -2.28 -0.93 -6.42
CA THR A 45 -3.64 -0.78 -6.94
C THR A 45 -3.66 -1.02 -8.44
N GLY A 46 -4.84 -1.28 -8.98
CA GLY A 46 -5.01 -1.46 -10.43
C GLY A 46 -4.99 -0.16 -11.23
N TYR A 47 -4.71 0.99 -10.61
CA TYR A 47 -4.61 2.26 -11.33
C TYR A 47 -3.41 2.31 -12.28
N ASP A 48 -2.32 1.62 -11.96
CA ASP A 48 -1.14 1.50 -12.81
C ASP A 48 -1.14 0.24 -13.65
N LEU A 49 -1.94 -0.77 -13.29
CA LEU A 49 -2.08 -2.05 -13.97
C LEU A 49 -3.55 -2.30 -14.27
N GLN A 50 -4.06 -1.78 -15.38
CA GLN A 50 -5.46 -1.97 -15.73
C GLN A 50 -5.71 -3.37 -16.26
N ALA A 51 -6.21 -4.25 -15.39
CA ALA A 51 -6.77 -5.53 -15.79
C ALA A 51 -8.28 -5.34 -16.00
N GLU A 52 -8.78 -5.74 -17.17
CA GLU A 52 -10.20 -5.63 -17.50
C GLU A 52 -11.08 -6.30 -16.43
N GLY A 53 -12.13 -5.60 -16.02
CA GLY A 53 -13.14 -6.15 -15.14
C GLY A 53 -12.79 -6.21 -13.67
N GLN A 54 -11.60 -5.70 -13.27
CA GLN A 54 -11.20 -5.66 -11.86
C GLN A 54 -11.24 -4.23 -11.32
N SER A 55 -11.72 -4.09 -10.09
CA SER A 55 -11.63 -2.83 -9.38
C SER A 55 -10.17 -2.52 -9.03
N PRO A 56 -9.71 -1.27 -9.15
CA PRO A 56 -8.37 -0.89 -8.67
C PRO A 56 -8.11 -1.23 -7.21
N LEU A 57 -9.16 -1.41 -6.41
CA LEU A 57 -9.07 -1.65 -4.98
C LEU A 57 -9.14 -3.13 -4.59
N ASP A 58 -9.31 -4.04 -5.55
CA ASP A 58 -9.46 -5.46 -5.27
C ASP A 58 -8.27 -6.07 -4.52
N SER A 59 -7.05 -5.72 -4.93
CA SER A 59 -5.84 -6.21 -4.27
C SER A 59 -5.76 -5.77 -2.82
N LEU A 60 -6.10 -4.51 -2.56
CA LEU A 60 -6.12 -3.95 -1.21
C LEU A 60 -7.13 -4.69 -0.33
N ARG A 61 -8.35 -4.90 -0.83
CA ARG A 61 -9.40 -5.61 -0.11
C ARG A 61 -9.02 -7.05 0.21
N LYS A 62 -8.43 -7.75 -0.77
CA LYS A 62 -7.97 -9.13 -0.60
C LYS A 62 -6.94 -9.24 0.51
N VAL A 63 -5.93 -8.38 0.50
CA VAL A 63 -4.86 -8.42 1.50
C VAL A 63 -5.41 -8.07 2.87
N LYS A 64 -6.23 -7.03 2.99
CA LYS A 64 -6.84 -6.65 4.27
C LYS A 64 -7.66 -7.79 4.88
N SER A 65 -8.30 -8.61 4.07
CA SER A 65 -9.15 -9.69 4.56
C SER A 65 -8.38 -10.84 5.21
N VAL A 66 -7.09 -10.99 4.94
CA VAL A 66 -6.30 -12.15 5.37
C VAL A 66 -5.19 -11.82 6.37
N ILE A 67 -4.81 -10.57 6.55
CA ILE A 67 -3.78 -10.19 7.51
C ILE A 67 -4.39 -9.88 8.88
N LYS A 68 -3.64 -10.16 9.94
CA LYS A 68 -4.10 -9.98 11.32
C LYS A 68 -3.21 -9.03 12.13
N ASN A 69 -1.91 -9.07 11.92
CA ASN A 69 -0.93 -8.36 12.73
C ASN A 69 -0.21 -7.26 11.96
N SER A 70 0.03 -7.46 10.67
CA SER A 70 0.69 -6.46 9.81
C SER A 70 -0.25 -5.33 9.46
N LYS A 71 0.32 -4.17 9.14
CA LYS A 71 -0.41 -3.03 8.59
C LYS A 71 -0.34 -3.07 7.07
N VAL A 72 -1.29 -2.42 6.42
CA VAL A 72 -1.38 -2.38 4.95
C VAL A 72 -0.94 -1.04 4.43
N ALA A 73 0.02 -1.07 3.50
CA ALA A 73 0.40 0.08 2.70
C ALA A 73 -0.14 -0.11 1.28
N VAL A 74 -0.46 0.96 0.61
CA VAL A 74 -0.98 0.93 -0.75
C VAL A 74 -0.19 1.89 -1.64
N ALA A 75 0.10 1.45 -2.85
CA ALA A 75 0.86 2.21 -3.84
C ALA A 75 0.31 1.92 -5.25
N GLY A 76 0.84 2.60 -6.25
CA GLY A 76 0.55 2.32 -7.67
C GLY A 76 -0.48 3.24 -8.30
N GLY A 77 -0.02 4.26 -9.02
CA GLY A 77 -0.88 5.14 -9.81
C GLY A 77 -1.81 6.05 -9.01
N ILE A 78 -1.56 6.22 -7.73
CA ILE A 78 -2.42 7.05 -6.85
C ILE A 78 -2.19 8.52 -7.15
N LYS A 79 -3.29 9.28 -7.29
CA LYS A 79 -3.29 10.71 -7.59
C LYS A 79 -4.29 11.43 -6.69
N PRO A 80 -4.23 12.77 -6.63
CA PRO A 80 -5.21 13.53 -5.84
C PRO A 80 -6.67 13.24 -6.17
N ASP A 81 -6.98 12.93 -7.44
CA ASP A 81 -8.36 12.65 -7.88
C ASP A 81 -8.82 11.22 -7.55
N THR A 82 -7.91 10.29 -7.26
CA THR A 82 -8.27 8.90 -6.93
C THR A 82 -8.07 8.55 -5.45
N ILE A 83 -7.33 9.35 -4.71
CA ILE A 83 -6.91 9.03 -3.35
C ILE A 83 -8.09 8.86 -2.38
N LYS A 84 -9.21 9.55 -2.60
CA LYS A 84 -10.37 9.46 -1.72
C LYS A 84 -10.97 8.05 -1.69
N GLU A 85 -11.02 7.40 -2.84
CA GLU A 85 -11.51 6.01 -2.94
C GLU A 85 -10.63 5.07 -2.13
N ILE A 86 -9.32 5.31 -2.17
CA ILE A 86 -8.34 4.50 -1.46
C ILE A 86 -8.45 4.72 0.05
N VAL A 87 -8.55 5.97 0.48
CA VAL A 87 -8.69 6.33 1.89
C VAL A 87 -9.97 5.72 2.49
N ALA A 88 -11.04 5.63 1.70
CA ALA A 88 -12.29 5.01 2.13
C ALA A 88 -12.13 3.53 2.49
N GLU A 89 -11.12 2.85 1.95
CA GLU A 89 -10.80 1.46 2.30
C GLU A 89 -9.92 1.34 3.55
N GLU A 90 -9.56 2.45 4.15
CA GLU A 90 -8.82 2.53 5.42
C GLU A 90 -7.46 1.80 5.42
N PRO A 91 -6.57 2.06 4.43
CA PRO A 91 -5.20 1.58 4.52
C PRO A 91 -4.46 2.30 5.64
N ASP A 92 -3.42 1.68 6.18
CA ASP A 92 -2.60 2.28 7.22
C ASP A 92 -1.59 3.28 6.67
N LEU A 93 -1.17 3.09 5.43
CA LEU A 93 -0.17 3.94 4.77
C LEU A 93 -0.49 4.07 3.29
N VAL A 94 -0.43 5.29 2.76
CA VAL A 94 -0.64 5.56 1.33
C VAL A 94 0.66 6.12 0.75
N ILE A 95 1.15 5.49 -0.31
CA ILE A 95 2.38 5.89 -0.99
C ILE A 95 2.03 6.55 -2.32
N VAL A 96 2.40 7.81 -2.50
CA VAL A 96 2.15 8.56 -3.72
C VAL A 96 3.49 9.05 -4.27
N GLY A 97 3.83 8.60 -5.46
CA GLY A 97 5.07 9.01 -6.14
C GLY A 97 4.77 9.96 -7.29
N GLY A 98 4.56 9.39 -8.50
CA GLY A 98 4.33 10.16 -9.71
C GLY A 98 3.12 11.10 -9.66
N GLY A 99 2.09 10.74 -8.91
CA GLY A 99 0.91 11.59 -8.72
C GLY A 99 1.22 12.95 -8.10
N ILE A 100 2.31 13.05 -7.36
CA ILE A 100 2.83 14.31 -6.82
C ILE A 100 3.96 14.84 -7.70
N ALA A 101 4.98 14.03 -7.93
CA ALA A 101 6.20 14.47 -8.62
C ALA A 101 5.94 14.94 -10.05
N ASN A 102 4.99 14.34 -10.76
CA ASN A 102 4.68 14.67 -12.15
C ASN A 102 3.47 15.62 -12.29
N ALA A 103 2.94 16.12 -11.19
CA ALA A 103 1.84 17.07 -11.23
C ALA A 103 2.33 18.45 -11.72
N ASP A 104 1.42 19.23 -12.31
CA ASP A 104 1.73 20.60 -12.73
C ASP A 104 2.16 21.46 -11.55
N ASP A 105 1.51 21.27 -10.40
CA ASP A 105 1.89 21.91 -9.14
C ASP A 105 2.07 20.81 -8.07
N PRO A 106 3.30 20.30 -7.88
CA PRO A 106 3.55 19.22 -6.91
C PRO A 106 3.21 19.59 -5.47
N VAL A 107 3.39 20.84 -5.09
CA VAL A 107 3.06 21.31 -3.74
C VAL A 107 1.55 21.21 -3.51
N GLU A 108 0.76 21.69 -4.45
CA GLU A 108 -0.71 21.61 -4.35
C GLU A 108 -1.19 20.15 -4.40
N ALA A 109 -0.58 19.33 -5.25
CA ALA A 109 -0.91 17.90 -5.32
C ALA A 109 -0.63 17.19 -3.98
N ALA A 110 0.50 17.46 -3.36
CA ALA A 110 0.83 16.90 -2.05
C ALA A 110 -0.17 17.34 -0.98
N LYS A 111 -0.55 18.61 -1.00
CA LYS A 111 -1.53 19.16 -0.07
C LYS A 111 -2.90 18.49 -0.24
N GLN A 112 -3.35 18.32 -1.47
CA GLN A 112 -4.62 17.64 -1.76
C GLN A 112 -4.62 16.21 -1.26
N CYS A 113 -3.52 15.48 -1.45
CA CYS A 113 -3.38 14.12 -0.93
C CYS A 113 -3.44 14.11 0.60
N ARG A 114 -2.73 15.01 1.24
CA ARG A 114 -2.71 15.13 2.70
C ARG A 114 -4.10 15.44 3.26
N ASP A 115 -4.79 16.37 2.65
CA ASP A 115 -6.14 16.76 3.07
C ASP A 115 -7.11 15.59 2.94
N ALA A 116 -7.02 14.81 1.86
CA ALA A 116 -7.85 13.62 1.68
C ALA A 116 -7.62 12.59 2.78
N ILE A 117 -6.35 12.35 3.15
CA ILE A 117 -5.98 11.41 4.21
C ILE A 117 -6.51 11.89 5.57
N GLU A 118 -6.46 13.19 5.83
CA GLU A 118 -6.93 13.78 7.08
C GLU A 118 -8.45 14.01 7.14
N GLY A 119 -9.16 13.72 6.05
CA GLY A 119 -10.61 13.92 5.98
C GLY A 119 -11.04 15.36 5.79
N LYS A 120 -10.17 16.17 5.20
CA LYS A 120 -10.43 17.60 4.97
C LYS A 120 -10.94 17.92 3.57
#